data_d2b02a923b95c79b9399f4c6dd3a0b00
#
_entry.id   d2b02a923b95c79b9399f4c6dd3a0b00
#
_cell.length_a   1.000
_cell.length_b   1.000
_cell.length_c   1.000
_cell.angle_alpha   90.00
_cell.angle_beta   90.00
_cell.angle_gamma   90.00
#
_symmetry.space_group_name_H-M   'P 1'
#
loop_
_entity.id
_entity.type
_entity.pdbx_description
1 polymer ?
#
loop_
_entity_poly.entity_id
_entity_poly.type
_entity_poly.pdbx_seq_one_letter_code
_entity_poly.pdbx_strand_id
1 'polypeptide(L)'
;MKNIVIVGAGGVGREVSLIIQQINMLEPTWNLIGYIDDNPENWGNVVNGYAVLGGIDSLTMMCKDTYVIIAIANYEVKKRIVTKLNNKFKFATIVHPKVLIHDYMEIGEGCIVYEGVIITTNVSIGNHVIISPKCGVGHDTIIENYVSLLW
;
A
#
# COMPACT_ATOMS: atom_id res chain seq x y z
N MET A 1 -10.39 10.73 -10.27
CA MET A 1 -9.65 9.66 -9.58
C MET A 1 -8.16 9.83 -9.83
N LYS A 2 -7.33 9.52 -8.85
CA LYS A 2 -5.87 9.53 -8.97
C LYS A 2 -5.38 8.19 -9.49
N ASN A 3 -4.43 8.20 -10.43
CA ASN A 3 -3.83 6.97 -10.92
C ASN A 3 -2.96 6.34 -9.84
N ILE A 4 -3.10 5.03 -9.63
CA ILE A 4 -2.31 4.24 -8.69
C ILE A 4 -1.89 2.91 -9.30
N VAL A 5 -0.70 2.45 -8.94
CA VAL A 5 -0.16 1.14 -9.29
C VAL A 5 0.29 0.42 -8.01
N ILE A 6 0.05 -0.89 -7.96
CA ILE A 6 0.44 -1.74 -6.84
C ILE A 6 1.74 -2.45 -7.19
N VAL A 7 2.77 -2.30 -6.36
CA VAL A 7 4.02 -3.07 -6.48
C VAL A 7 3.91 -4.33 -5.63
N GLY A 8 3.96 -5.47 -6.29
CA GLY A 8 3.72 -6.81 -5.76
C GLY A 8 2.36 -7.35 -6.21
N ALA A 9 2.36 -8.41 -7.02
CA ALA A 9 1.16 -9.10 -7.52
C ALA A 9 0.78 -10.34 -6.67
N GLY A 10 1.42 -10.53 -5.53
CA GLY A 10 1.17 -11.61 -4.59
C GLY A 10 -0.07 -11.41 -3.73
N GLY A 11 -0.16 -12.14 -2.62
CA GLY A 11 -1.31 -12.10 -1.70
C GLY A 11 -1.63 -10.70 -1.21
N VAL A 12 -0.65 -9.99 -0.67
CA VAL A 12 -0.81 -8.61 -0.16
C VAL A 12 -1.29 -7.66 -1.28
N GLY A 13 -0.73 -7.77 -2.49
CA GLY A 13 -1.15 -6.94 -3.62
C GLY A 13 -2.62 -7.16 -4.00
N ARG A 14 -3.07 -8.41 -4.02
CA ARG A 14 -4.47 -8.76 -4.30
C ARG A 14 -5.43 -8.23 -3.23
N GLU A 15 -5.03 -8.29 -1.97
CA GLU A 15 -5.79 -7.72 -0.86
C GLU A 15 -5.86 -6.18 -0.95
N VAL A 16 -4.75 -5.52 -1.30
CA VAL A 16 -4.73 -4.06 -1.51
C VAL A 16 -5.65 -3.64 -2.65
N SER A 17 -5.70 -4.40 -3.76
CA SER A 17 -6.64 -4.11 -4.84
C SER A 17 -8.09 -4.18 -4.39
N LEU A 18 -8.43 -5.13 -3.50
CA LEU A 18 -9.75 -5.22 -2.90
C LEU A 18 -10.07 -4.01 -2.01
N ILE A 19 -9.11 -3.58 -1.17
CA ILE A 19 -9.30 -2.38 -0.33
C ILE A 19 -9.52 -1.14 -1.20
N ILE A 20 -8.78 -0.98 -2.29
CA ILE A 20 -8.96 0.11 -3.26
C ILE A 20 -10.38 0.09 -3.85
N GLN A 21 -10.89 -1.09 -4.23
CA GLN A 21 -12.28 -1.22 -4.71
C GLN A 21 -13.29 -0.80 -3.63
N GLN A 22 -13.08 -1.22 -2.38
CA GLN A 22 -13.95 -0.85 -1.25
C GLN A 22 -13.94 0.66 -0.96
N ILE A 23 -12.76 1.30 -1.05
CA ILE A 23 -12.64 2.76 -0.96
C ILE A 23 -13.49 3.42 -2.07
N ASN A 24 -13.31 2.96 -3.31
CA ASN A 24 -13.98 3.53 -4.47
C ASN A 24 -15.51 3.32 -4.47
N MET A 25 -16.01 2.30 -3.78
CA MET A 25 -17.46 2.10 -3.58
C MET A 25 -18.09 3.21 -2.72
N LEU A 26 -17.33 3.80 -1.80
CA LEU A 26 -17.78 4.90 -0.96
C LEU A 26 -17.49 6.25 -1.61
N GLU A 27 -16.27 6.44 -2.08
CA GLU A 27 -15.81 7.66 -2.74
C GLU A 27 -14.81 7.30 -3.85
N PRO A 28 -15.15 7.56 -5.13
CA PRO A 28 -14.25 7.28 -6.25
C PRO A 28 -12.93 8.06 -6.12
N THR A 29 -11.90 7.43 -5.60
CA THR A 29 -10.62 8.04 -5.25
C THR A 29 -9.49 7.58 -6.17
N TRP A 30 -9.39 6.27 -6.43
CA TRP A 30 -8.25 5.65 -7.09
C TRP A 30 -8.62 5.01 -8.43
N ASN A 31 -7.87 5.32 -9.46
CA ASN A 31 -7.86 4.57 -10.72
C ASN A 31 -6.70 3.57 -10.68
N LEU A 32 -6.99 2.32 -10.30
CA LEU A 32 -5.97 1.27 -10.27
C LEU A 32 -5.60 0.86 -11.70
N ILE A 33 -4.35 1.14 -12.10
CA ILE A 33 -3.83 0.87 -13.44
C ILE A 33 -3.45 -0.61 -13.60
N GLY A 34 -2.85 -1.21 -12.55
CA GLY A 34 -2.39 -2.59 -12.58
C GLY A 34 -1.34 -2.86 -11.50
N TYR A 35 -0.64 -3.98 -11.69
CA TYR A 35 0.44 -4.41 -10.80
C TYR A 35 1.80 -4.28 -11.46
N ILE A 36 2.82 -4.08 -10.63
CA ILE A 36 4.23 -4.22 -10.95
C ILE A 36 4.78 -5.39 -10.15
N ASP A 37 5.47 -6.31 -10.80
CA ASP A 37 6.07 -7.48 -10.15
C ASP A 37 7.38 -7.85 -10.85
N ASP A 38 8.46 -8.03 -10.07
CA ASP A 38 9.77 -8.32 -10.65
C ASP A 38 9.92 -9.77 -11.15
N ASN A 39 8.95 -10.66 -10.84
CA ASN A 39 8.94 -12.00 -11.45
C ASN A 39 8.40 -11.95 -12.89
N PRO A 40 9.26 -12.20 -13.91
CA PRO A 40 8.83 -12.13 -15.30
C PRO A 40 7.71 -13.11 -15.67
N GLU A 41 7.58 -14.21 -14.94
CA GLU A 41 6.50 -15.20 -15.16
C GLU A 41 5.11 -14.61 -14.91
N ASN A 42 5.02 -13.55 -14.12
CA ASN A 42 3.76 -12.86 -13.83
C ASN A 42 3.37 -11.84 -14.89
N TRP A 43 4.30 -11.40 -15.74
CA TRP A 43 4.06 -10.31 -16.69
C TRP A 43 3.00 -10.67 -17.73
N GLY A 44 2.09 -9.73 -17.94
CA GLY A 44 0.96 -9.91 -18.85
C GLY A 44 -0.21 -10.72 -18.27
N ASN A 45 -0.02 -11.39 -17.13
CA ASN A 45 -1.12 -12.08 -16.46
C ASN A 45 -2.14 -11.06 -15.90
N VAL A 46 -3.39 -11.48 -15.82
CA VAL A 46 -4.46 -10.72 -15.18
C VAL A 46 -4.72 -11.28 -13.79
N VAL A 47 -4.61 -10.43 -12.79
CA VAL A 47 -4.79 -10.77 -11.36
C VAL A 47 -5.91 -9.89 -10.81
N ASN A 48 -6.98 -10.49 -10.29
CA ASN A 48 -8.17 -9.78 -9.78
C ASN A 48 -8.69 -8.69 -10.74
N GLY A 49 -8.66 -8.97 -12.05
CA GLY A 49 -9.16 -8.05 -13.09
C GLY A 49 -8.16 -6.98 -13.55
N TYR A 50 -6.92 -6.96 -13.03
CA TYR A 50 -5.89 -6.00 -13.41
C TYR A 50 -4.64 -6.70 -13.95
N ALA A 51 -4.03 -6.12 -14.96
CA ALA A 51 -2.83 -6.68 -15.59
C ALA A 51 -1.58 -6.47 -14.73
N VAL A 52 -0.64 -7.43 -14.79
CA VAL A 52 0.74 -7.25 -14.35
C VAL A 52 1.52 -6.62 -15.49
N LEU A 53 1.92 -5.37 -15.32
CA LEU A 53 2.43 -4.49 -16.39
C LEU A 53 3.92 -4.69 -16.68
N GLY A 54 4.65 -5.32 -15.76
CA GLY A 54 6.08 -5.53 -15.85
C GLY A 54 6.78 -5.44 -14.51
N GLY A 55 8.10 -5.38 -14.49
CA GLY A 55 8.92 -5.20 -13.30
C GLY A 55 9.02 -3.74 -12.85
N ILE A 56 9.77 -3.51 -11.78
CA ILE A 56 9.99 -2.18 -11.17
C ILE A 56 10.49 -1.15 -12.19
N ASP A 57 11.31 -1.57 -13.15
CA ASP A 57 11.84 -0.66 -14.17
C ASP A 57 10.75 -0.12 -15.12
N SER A 58 9.63 -0.83 -15.26
CA SER A 58 8.48 -0.38 -16.05
C SER A 58 7.83 0.89 -15.50
N LEU A 59 8.01 1.19 -14.20
CA LEU A 59 7.52 2.43 -13.59
C LEU A 59 8.11 3.68 -14.25
N THR A 60 9.32 3.60 -14.77
CA THR A 60 9.98 4.73 -15.45
C THR A 60 9.22 5.22 -16.68
N MET A 61 8.39 4.35 -17.27
CA MET A 61 7.55 4.65 -18.44
C MET A 61 6.18 5.24 -18.05
N MET A 62 5.88 5.28 -16.76
CA MET A 62 4.60 5.79 -16.26
C MET A 62 4.63 7.31 -16.05
N CYS A 63 3.45 7.92 -16.06
CA CYS A 63 3.29 9.33 -15.70
C CYS A 63 3.77 9.57 -14.27
N LYS A 64 4.55 10.63 -14.06
CA LYS A 64 5.10 11.01 -12.75
C LYS A 64 4.03 11.32 -11.69
N ASP A 65 2.80 11.62 -12.11
CA ASP A 65 1.67 11.85 -11.20
C ASP A 65 0.98 10.55 -10.76
N THR A 66 1.48 9.39 -11.22
CA THR A 66 0.99 8.09 -10.76
C THR A 66 1.47 7.82 -9.35
N TYR A 67 0.54 7.50 -8.46
CA TYR A 67 0.85 7.04 -7.10
C TYR A 67 1.30 5.59 -7.12
N VAL A 68 2.15 5.25 -6.16
CA VAL A 68 2.67 3.90 -5.96
C VAL A 68 2.32 3.43 -4.56
N ILE A 69 1.88 2.19 -4.43
CA ILE A 69 1.76 1.48 -3.15
C ILE A 69 2.58 0.20 -3.18
N ILE A 70 3.46 0.02 -2.19
CA ILE A 70 4.32 -1.17 -2.10
C ILE A 70 3.61 -2.24 -1.26
N ALA A 71 3.06 -3.24 -1.93
CA ALA A 71 2.30 -4.32 -1.32
C ALA A 71 3.19 -5.56 -1.06
N ILE A 72 4.29 -5.36 -0.34
CA ILE A 72 5.28 -6.36 0.00
C ILE A 72 5.57 -6.29 1.50
N ALA A 73 5.33 -7.39 2.23
CA ALA A 73 5.49 -7.41 3.67
C ALA A 73 6.95 -7.51 4.12
N ASN A 74 7.83 -8.11 3.31
CA ASN A 74 9.24 -8.26 3.65
C ASN A 74 9.93 -6.90 3.79
N TYR A 75 10.50 -6.64 4.96
CA TYR A 75 11.15 -5.37 5.33
C TYR A 75 12.26 -4.97 4.35
N GLU A 76 13.21 -5.88 4.09
CA GLU A 76 14.38 -5.58 3.26
C GLU A 76 14.01 -5.30 1.80
N VAL A 77 13.10 -6.11 1.26
CA VAL A 77 12.60 -5.94 -0.11
C VAL A 77 11.85 -4.62 -0.26
N LYS A 78 10.94 -4.33 0.67
CA LYS A 78 10.15 -3.10 0.71
C LYS A 78 11.04 -1.87 0.77
N LYS A 79 11.98 -1.84 1.72
CA LYS A 79 12.93 -0.73 1.89
C LYS A 79 13.80 -0.51 0.64
N ARG A 80 14.29 -1.58 0.03
CA ARG A 80 15.09 -1.50 -1.21
C ARG A 80 14.30 -0.88 -2.35
N ILE A 81 13.04 -1.29 -2.54
CA ILE A 81 12.17 -0.77 -3.59
C ILE A 81 11.87 0.71 -3.35
N VAL A 82 11.49 1.07 -2.12
CA VAL A 82 11.24 2.47 -1.75
C VAL A 82 12.45 3.34 -2.02
N THR A 83 13.66 2.90 -1.62
CA THR A 83 14.89 3.62 -1.87
C THR A 83 15.15 3.83 -3.37
N LYS A 84 14.90 2.80 -4.19
CA LYS A 84 15.03 2.88 -5.66
C LYS A 84 14.05 3.89 -6.28
N LEU A 85 12.84 3.99 -5.73
CA LEU A 85 11.76 4.85 -6.26
C LEU A 85 11.70 6.23 -5.60
N ASN A 86 12.44 6.46 -4.53
CA ASN A 86 12.38 7.70 -3.75
C ASN A 86 12.60 8.93 -4.64
N ASN A 87 11.86 10.00 -4.36
CA ASN A 87 11.83 11.26 -5.12
C ASN A 87 11.35 11.15 -6.59
N LYS A 88 10.95 9.96 -7.05
CA LYS A 88 10.46 9.76 -8.42
C LYS A 88 8.94 9.65 -8.48
N PHE A 89 8.33 9.11 -7.42
CA PHE A 89 6.89 8.86 -7.32
C PHE A 89 6.35 9.31 -5.97
N LYS A 90 5.04 9.56 -5.93
CA LYS A 90 4.29 9.77 -4.69
C LYS A 90 3.82 8.42 -4.16
N PHE A 91 3.99 8.17 -2.87
CA PHE A 91 3.49 6.97 -2.24
C PHE A 91 2.09 7.17 -1.67
N ALA A 92 1.18 6.28 -2.03
CA ALA A 92 -0.18 6.30 -1.49
C ALA A 92 -0.23 5.61 -0.13
N THR A 93 -1.02 6.13 0.79
CA THR A 93 -1.44 5.42 2.00
C THR A 93 -2.85 4.90 1.80
N ILE A 94 -3.02 3.59 1.92
CA ILE A 94 -4.28 2.87 1.70
C ILE A 94 -4.82 2.40 3.03
N VAL A 95 -5.90 3.02 3.47
CA VAL A 95 -6.58 2.69 4.72
C VAL A 95 -7.96 2.14 4.39
N HIS A 96 -8.27 0.97 4.96
CA HIS A 96 -9.60 0.38 4.79
C HIS A 96 -10.67 1.33 5.34
N PRO A 97 -11.78 1.57 4.62
CA PRO A 97 -12.73 2.64 4.96
C PRO A 97 -13.45 2.46 6.32
N LYS A 98 -13.42 1.26 6.88
CA LYS A 98 -13.97 1.01 8.24
C LYS A 98 -12.97 1.28 9.37
N VAL A 99 -11.73 1.66 9.07
CA VAL A 99 -10.74 2.03 10.10
C VAL A 99 -10.95 3.49 10.47
N LEU A 100 -11.12 3.74 11.75
CA LEU A 100 -11.27 5.09 12.26
C LEU A 100 -9.90 5.79 12.33
N ILE A 101 -9.76 6.87 11.57
CA ILE A 101 -8.64 7.80 11.65
C ILE A 101 -9.10 9.02 12.45
N HIS A 102 -8.30 9.47 13.40
CA HIS A 102 -8.63 10.59 14.29
C HIS A 102 -7.41 11.49 14.56
N ASP A 103 -7.64 12.64 15.19
CA ASP A 103 -6.65 13.70 15.32
C ASP A 103 -5.45 13.37 16.22
N TYR A 104 -5.56 12.33 17.05
CA TYR A 104 -4.50 11.91 17.98
C TYR A 104 -3.65 10.77 17.42
N MET A 105 -3.58 10.62 16.12
CA MET A 105 -2.69 9.68 15.47
C MET A 105 -2.00 10.33 14.27
N GLU A 106 -0.78 9.90 14.04
CA GLU A 106 -0.02 10.25 12.85
C GLU A 106 0.22 8.99 12.04
N ILE A 107 0.10 9.10 10.72
CA ILE A 107 0.37 8.01 9.80
C ILE A 107 1.19 8.53 8.62
N GLY A 108 2.30 7.86 8.36
CA GLY A 108 3.20 8.20 7.28
C GLY A 108 2.66 7.82 5.89
N GLU A 109 3.46 8.09 4.87
CA GLU A 109 3.15 7.71 3.49
C GLU A 109 3.41 6.23 3.22
N GLY A 110 2.78 5.69 2.19
CA GLY A 110 3.01 4.31 1.73
C GLY A 110 2.47 3.23 2.66
N CYS A 111 1.62 3.57 3.63
CA CYS A 111 1.07 2.63 4.59
C CYS A 111 -0.13 1.87 4.02
N ILE A 112 -0.32 0.64 4.51
CA ILE A 112 -1.50 -0.19 4.24
C ILE A 112 -2.12 -0.59 5.58
N VAL A 113 -3.37 -0.20 5.79
CA VAL A 113 -4.12 -0.52 7.01
C VAL A 113 -5.38 -1.28 6.64
N TYR A 114 -5.45 -2.51 7.11
CA TYR A 114 -6.51 -3.46 6.75
C TYR A 114 -7.78 -3.30 7.57
N GLU A 115 -8.83 -3.97 7.13
CA GLU A 115 -10.12 -4.03 7.83
C GLU A 115 -9.98 -4.58 9.25
N GLY A 116 -10.71 -3.97 10.19
CA GLY A 116 -10.76 -4.40 11.59
C GLY A 116 -9.54 -4.01 12.42
N VAL A 117 -8.61 -3.24 11.86
CA VAL A 117 -7.53 -2.63 12.64
C VAL A 117 -8.12 -1.60 13.60
N ILE A 118 -7.71 -1.69 14.86
CA ILE A 118 -8.10 -0.74 15.91
C ILE A 118 -6.84 0.00 16.35
N ILE A 119 -6.86 1.33 16.20
CA ILE A 119 -5.78 2.21 16.66
C ILE A 119 -6.36 3.11 17.72
N THR A 120 -5.74 3.13 18.90
CA THR A 120 -6.20 3.98 19.99
C THR A 120 -5.53 5.36 19.95
N THR A 121 -5.26 6.01 21.05
CA THR A 121 -4.84 7.41 21.06
C THR A 121 -3.32 7.59 21.12
N ASN A 122 -2.82 8.72 20.62
CA ASN A 122 -1.41 9.12 20.66
C ASN A 122 -0.47 8.08 20.01
N VAL A 123 -0.87 7.59 18.84
CA VAL A 123 -0.12 6.60 18.07
C VAL A 123 0.60 7.28 16.92
N SER A 124 1.89 6.97 16.75
CA SER A 124 2.69 7.42 15.61
C SER A 124 3.07 6.22 14.73
N ILE A 125 2.67 6.25 13.47
CA ILE A 125 2.96 5.22 12.49
C ILE A 125 3.88 5.81 11.42
N GLY A 126 5.04 5.21 11.25
CA GLY A 126 6.03 5.62 10.26
C GLY A 126 5.60 5.38 8.82
N ASN A 127 6.54 5.47 7.89
CA ASN A 127 6.31 5.30 6.46
C ASN A 127 6.34 3.81 6.06
N HIS A 128 5.56 3.46 5.06
CA HIS A 128 5.55 2.11 4.46
C HIS A 128 5.26 0.98 5.45
N VAL A 129 4.40 1.26 6.43
CA VAL A 129 3.94 0.30 7.44
C VAL A 129 2.75 -0.49 6.89
N ILE A 130 2.73 -1.79 7.16
CA ILE A 130 1.59 -2.66 6.88
C ILE A 130 1.00 -3.13 8.21
N ILE A 131 -0.28 -2.89 8.43
CA ILE A 131 -1.02 -3.37 9.61
C ILE A 131 -2.09 -4.33 9.13
N SER A 132 -1.87 -5.62 9.36
CA SER A 132 -2.72 -6.71 8.89
C SER A 132 -4.10 -6.72 9.57
N PRO A 133 -5.07 -7.46 9.01
CA PRO A 133 -6.44 -7.46 9.52
C PRO A 133 -6.52 -7.76 11.01
N LYS A 134 -7.43 -7.03 11.69
CA LYS A 134 -7.74 -7.20 13.12
C LYS A 134 -6.57 -6.99 14.10
N CYS A 135 -5.49 -6.37 13.67
CA CYS A 135 -4.44 -5.93 14.60
C CYS A 135 -4.94 -4.79 15.49
N GLY A 136 -4.51 -4.80 16.74
CA GLY A 136 -4.72 -3.72 17.68
C GLY A 136 -3.42 -2.94 17.92
N VAL A 137 -3.49 -1.61 17.92
CA VAL A 137 -2.38 -0.72 18.27
C VAL A 137 -2.82 0.13 19.45
N GLY A 138 -2.19 -0.12 20.61
CA GLY A 138 -2.50 0.56 21.86
C GLY A 138 -1.96 2.00 21.92
N HIS A 139 -2.40 2.73 22.95
CA HIS A 139 -2.00 4.11 23.15
C HIS A 139 -0.48 4.29 23.32
N ASP A 140 0.01 5.47 22.93
CA ASP A 140 1.42 5.86 23.04
C ASP A 140 2.40 4.94 22.29
N THR A 141 1.91 4.17 21.32
CA THR A 141 2.72 3.28 20.48
C THR A 141 3.39 4.05 19.35
N ILE A 142 4.66 3.76 19.14
CA ILE A 142 5.42 4.20 17.97
C ILE A 142 5.73 2.97 17.10
N ILE A 143 5.31 3.01 15.84
CA ILE A 143 5.63 2.00 14.83
C ILE A 143 6.62 2.62 13.85
N GLU A 144 7.82 2.07 13.80
CA GLU A 144 8.89 2.56 12.94
C GLU A 144 8.61 2.30 11.44
N ASN A 145 9.39 2.95 10.57
CA ASN A 145 9.27 2.80 9.13
C ASN A 145 9.43 1.34 8.69
N TYR A 146 8.72 0.94 7.65
CA TYR A 146 8.78 -0.37 6.97
C TYR A 146 8.32 -1.57 7.81
N VAL A 147 7.81 -1.38 8.99
CA VAL A 147 7.28 -2.45 9.85
C VAL A 147 6.06 -3.11 9.18
N SER A 148 5.96 -4.43 9.31
CA SER A 148 4.76 -5.19 8.96
C SER A 148 4.25 -5.90 10.20
N LEU A 149 3.12 -5.46 10.73
CA LEU A 149 2.39 -6.12 11.82
C LEU A 149 1.50 -7.19 11.19
N LEU A 150 1.78 -8.46 11.50
CA LEU A 150 1.00 -9.59 11.03
C LEU A 150 -0.17 -9.88 11.97
N TRP A 151 -1.09 -10.70 11.51
CA TRP A 151 -2.30 -11.09 12.22
C TRP A 151 -2.06 -11.48 13.68
#